data_e61146d5b2b1f0496749bf4fcb0233be
#
_entry.id   e61146d5b2b1f0496749bf4fcb0233be
#
_cell.length_a   1.000
_cell.length_b   1.000
_cell.length_c   1.000
_cell.angle_alpha   90.00
_cell.angle_beta   90.00
_cell.angle_gamma   90.00
#
_symmetry.space_group_name_H-M   'P 1'
#
loop_
_entity.id
_entity.type
_entity.pdbx_description
1 polymer ?
#
loop_
_entity_poly.entity_id
_entity_poly.type
_entity_poly.pdbx_seq_one_letter_code
_entity_poly.pdbx_strand_id
1 'polypeptide(L)'
;MTVDILREDGVNNALYAYSPGSEPQDTVQYLNRYPGDELVDVIGFDTYQFDRDSYIANLEKSLAIIDSIGKAHNKVIAITETGYEGIPDSKWWTGTLLPAIEKYPIAYVLVWR
;
A
#
# COMPACT_ATOMS: atom_id res chain seq x y z
N MET A 1 6.13 -8.55 -19.88
CA MET A 1 5.96 -8.44 -18.40
C MET A 1 5.01 -9.52 -17.92
N THR A 2 5.01 -9.85 -16.62
CA THR A 2 4.12 -10.89 -16.05
C THR A 2 2.65 -10.64 -16.36
N VAL A 3 2.19 -9.39 -16.27
CA VAL A 3 0.79 -9.00 -16.57
C VAL A 3 0.41 -9.34 -18.00
N ASP A 4 1.27 -9.04 -18.98
CA ASP A 4 0.99 -9.32 -20.39
C ASP A 4 0.89 -10.82 -20.64
N ILE A 5 1.80 -11.62 -20.07
CA ILE A 5 1.76 -13.08 -20.18
C ILE A 5 0.45 -13.64 -19.63
N LEU A 6 0.04 -13.19 -18.43
CA LEU A 6 -1.21 -13.65 -17.83
C LEU A 6 -2.44 -13.27 -18.65
N ARG A 7 -2.44 -12.07 -19.24
CA ARG A 7 -3.53 -11.61 -20.11
C ARG A 7 -3.58 -12.39 -21.43
N GLU A 8 -2.41 -12.66 -22.04
CA GLU A 8 -2.29 -13.49 -23.24
C GLU A 8 -2.76 -14.92 -23.00
N ASP A 9 -2.51 -15.46 -21.80
CA ASP A 9 -3.00 -16.78 -21.37
C ASP A 9 -4.48 -16.78 -20.94
N GLY A 10 -5.19 -15.64 -21.07
CA GLY A 10 -6.61 -15.53 -20.77
C GLY A 10 -6.96 -15.40 -19.30
N VAL A 11 -5.98 -15.08 -18.43
CA VAL A 11 -6.24 -14.81 -17.01
C VAL A 11 -6.93 -13.45 -16.87
N ASN A 12 -8.21 -13.47 -16.49
CA ASN A 12 -9.06 -12.27 -16.42
C ASN A 12 -9.72 -12.06 -15.04
N ASN A 13 -9.30 -12.81 -14.03
CA ASN A 13 -9.83 -12.77 -12.66
C ASN A 13 -8.77 -12.32 -11.63
N ALA A 14 -7.70 -11.69 -12.08
CA ALA A 14 -6.65 -11.13 -11.25
C ALA A 14 -6.66 -9.60 -11.29
N LEU A 15 -6.40 -8.98 -10.14
CA LEU A 15 -6.07 -7.56 -10.02
C LEU A 15 -4.57 -7.42 -9.77
N TYR A 16 -3.98 -6.37 -10.33
CA TYR A 16 -2.54 -6.13 -10.26
C TYR A 16 -2.23 -4.96 -9.32
N ALA A 17 -1.51 -5.25 -8.25
CA ALA A 17 -1.06 -4.24 -7.30
C ALA A 17 0.38 -3.81 -7.60
N TYR A 18 0.60 -2.49 -7.66
CA TYR A 18 1.93 -1.92 -7.62
C TYR A 18 2.31 -1.60 -6.18
N SER A 19 3.29 -2.33 -5.67
CA SER A 19 3.85 -2.14 -4.33
C SER A 19 5.38 -2.18 -4.42
N PRO A 20 6.06 -1.05 -4.26
CA PRO A 20 7.52 -0.98 -4.37
C PRO A 20 8.28 -1.49 -3.14
N GLY A 21 7.62 -2.13 -2.18
CA GLY A 21 8.24 -2.81 -1.04
C GLY A 21 8.82 -1.89 0.05
N SER A 22 8.44 -0.62 0.05
CA SER A 22 8.85 0.36 1.07
C SER A 22 7.93 1.57 1.10
N GLU A 23 8.07 2.37 2.17
CA GLU A 23 7.36 3.64 2.26
C GLU A 23 7.79 4.62 1.16
N PRO A 24 6.84 5.27 0.45
CA PRO A 24 7.14 6.28 -0.52
C PRO A 24 7.76 7.52 0.13
N GLN A 25 8.82 8.06 -0.45
CA GLN A 25 9.44 9.30 0.01
C GLN A 25 8.68 10.53 -0.49
N ASP A 26 8.26 10.48 -1.75
CA ASP A 26 7.44 11.45 -2.44
C ASP A 26 6.81 10.83 -3.70
N THR A 27 5.96 11.58 -4.38
CA THR A 27 5.26 11.14 -5.58
C THR A 27 6.22 10.79 -6.73
N VAL A 28 7.29 11.56 -6.91
CA VAL A 28 8.24 11.36 -8.01
C VAL A 28 9.02 10.06 -7.82
N GLN A 29 9.51 9.84 -6.61
CA GLN A 29 10.22 8.59 -6.26
C GLN A 29 9.31 7.38 -6.40
N TYR A 30 8.06 7.46 -5.93
CA TYR A 30 7.10 6.38 -6.02
C TYR A 30 6.80 6.00 -7.48
N LEU A 31 6.58 6.99 -8.34
CA LEU A 31 6.25 6.77 -9.76
C LEU A 31 7.46 6.43 -10.64
N ASN A 32 8.69 6.53 -10.14
CA ASN A 32 9.89 6.30 -10.95
C ASN A 32 9.94 4.91 -11.61
N ARG A 33 9.34 3.90 -10.98
CA ARG A 33 9.25 2.53 -11.50
C ARG A 33 7.82 2.09 -11.77
N TYR A 34 6.88 3.03 -11.76
CA TYR A 34 5.47 2.74 -12.02
C TYR A 34 5.29 2.27 -13.47
N PRO A 35 4.72 1.08 -13.68
CA PRO A 35 4.67 0.48 -15.02
C PRO A 35 3.60 1.09 -15.94
N GLY A 36 2.77 1.99 -15.43
CA GLY A 36 1.70 2.64 -16.16
C GLY A 36 0.30 2.15 -15.76
N ASP A 37 -0.67 3.02 -16.01
CA ASP A 37 -2.07 2.82 -15.57
C ASP A 37 -2.73 1.59 -16.18
N GLU A 38 -2.31 1.17 -17.37
CA GLU A 38 -2.83 -0.01 -18.06
C GLU A 38 -2.47 -1.33 -17.37
N LEU A 39 -1.44 -1.32 -16.53
CA LEU A 39 -0.88 -2.51 -15.89
C LEU A 39 -1.14 -2.58 -14.39
N VAL A 40 -1.78 -1.55 -13.80
CA VAL A 40 -1.99 -1.44 -12.36
C VAL A 40 -3.45 -1.17 -12.06
N ASP A 41 -4.01 -1.91 -11.12
CA ASP A 41 -5.35 -1.71 -10.57
C ASP A 41 -5.29 -1.09 -9.16
N VAL A 42 -4.30 -1.48 -8.36
CA VAL A 42 -4.14 -1.07 -6.96
C VAL A 42 -2.76 -0.46 -6.75
N ILE A 43 -2.73 0.66 -6.06
CA ILE A 43 -1.51 1.34 -5.61
C ILE A 43 -1.33 1.08 -4.12
N GLY A 44 -0.15 0.60 -3.71
CA GLY A 44 0.13 0.27 -2.33
C GLY A 44 1.58 0.50 -1.92
N PHE A 45 1.86 0.22 -0.67
CA PHE A 45 3.20 0.25 -0.10
C PHE A 45 3.30 -0.70 1.09
N ASP A 46 4.53 -1.03 1.47
CA ASP A 46 4.84 -1.87 2.62
C ASP A 46 5.45 -1.02 3.73
N THR A 47 5.05 -1.28 4.97
CA THR A 47 5.57 -0.58 6.16
C THR A 47 5.43 -1.46 7.40
N TYR A 48 6.44 -1.46 8.27
CA TYR A 48 6.47 -2.27 9.48
C TYR A 48 6.77 -1.46 10.73
N GLN A 49 6.12 -1.82 11.83
CA GLN A 49 6.38 -1.19 13.12
C GLN A 49 7.60 -1.81 13.80
N PHE A 50 8.65 -1.01 13.95
CA PHE A 50 9.77 -1.24 14.87
C PHE A 50 9.67 -0.32 16.09
N ASP A 51 9.32 0.95 15.85
CA ASP A 51 8.97 1.96 16.83
C ASP A 51 7.60 2.55 16.49
N ARG A 52 6.76 2.77 17.52
CA ARG A 52 5.35 3.17 17.32
C ARG A 52 5.22 4.56 16.69
N ASP A 53 5.97 5.53 17.20
CA ASP A 53 5.81 6.93 16.77
C ASP A 53 6.33 7.12 15.34
N SER A 54 7.47 6.51 15.02
CA SER A 54 8.02 6.47 13.67
C SER A 54 7.10 5.74 12.69
N TYR A 55 6.51 4.62 13.12
CA TYR A 55 5.56 3.87 12.31
C TYR A 55 4.33 4.69 11.94
N ILE A 56 3.70 5.34 12.93
CA ILE A 56 2.52 6.18 12.69
C ILE A 56 2.86 7.33 11.74
N ALA A 57 3.99 8.03 11.98
CA ALA A 57 4.42 9.13 11.12
C ALA A 57 4.68 8.69 9.67
N ASN A 58 5.36 7.55 9.48
CA ASN A 58 5.62 6.97 8.17
C ASN A 58 4.33 6.53 7.48
N LEU A 59 3.44 5.89 8.22
CA LEU A 59 2.15 5.41 7.72
C LEU A 59 1.29 6.59 7.23
N GLU A 60 1.14 7.65 8.04
CA GLU A 60 0.35 8.83 7.68
C GLU A 60 0.95 9.57 6.46
N LYS A 61 2.27 9.74 6.41
CA LYS A 61 2.96 10.33 5.26
C LYS A 61 2.75 9.51 3.99
N SER A 62 2.92 8.20 4.08
CA SER A 62 2.78 7.28 2.95
C SER A 62 1.36 7.24 2.42
N LEU A 63 0.38 7.19 3.31
CA LEU A 63 -1.04 7.22 2.95
C LEU A 63 -1.42 8.51 2.22
N ALA A 64 -0.92 9.67 2.67
CA ALA A 64 -1.16 10.93 1.98
C ALA A 64 -0.59 10.96 0.56
N ILE A 65 0.60 10.37 0.37
CA ILE A 65 1.25 10.27 -0.94
C ILE A 65 0.45 9.35 -1.87
N ILE A 66 0.14 8.11 -1.44
CA ILE A 66 -0.58 7.17 -2.31
C ILE A 66 -2.03 7.58 -2.56
N ASP A 67 -2.70 8.26 -1.62
CA ASP A 67 -4.04 8.81 -1.83
C ASP A 67 -4.03 9.87 -2.92
N SER A 68 -3.04 10.76 -2.92
CA SER A 68 -2.84 11.76 -3.97
C SER A 68 -2.60 11.11 -5.34
N ILE A 69 -1.74 10.07 -5.40
CA ILE A 69 -1.45 9.34 -6.63
C ILE A 69 -2.69 8.56 -7.10
N GLY A 70 -3.35 7.86 -6.18
CA GLY A 70 -4.57 7.10 -6.47
C GLY A 70 -5.66 7.95 -7.10
N LYS A 71 -5.89 9.17 -6.57
CA LYS A 71 -6.81 10.15 -7.14
C LYS A 71 -6.38 10.63 -8.52
N ALA A 72 -5.10 10.96 -8.70
CA ALA A 72 -4.57 11.45 -9.97
C ALA A 72 -4.62 10.39 -11.08
N HIS A 73 -4.40 9.12 -10.75
CA HIS A 73 -4.36 7.99 -11.69
C HIS A 73 -5.66 7.18 -11.72
N ASN A 74 -6.68 7.57 -10.95
CA ASN A 74 -7.95 6.83 -10.79
C ASN A 74 -7.72 5.37 -10.37
N LYS A 75 -6.91 5.16 -9.35
CA LYS A 75 -6.56 3.83 -8.81
C LYS A 75 -7.03 3.68 -7.37
N VAL A 76 -7.36 2.46 -7.01
CA VAL A 76 -7.65 2.06 -5.64
C VAL A 76 -6.34 2.03 -4.84
N ILE A 77 -6.39 2.43 -3.56
CA ILE A 77 -5.23 2.41 -2.68
C ILE A 77 -5.34 1.33 -1.61
N ALA A 78 -4.20 0.78 -1.20
CA ALA A 78 -4.12 -0.25 -0.16
C ALA A 78 -2.80 -0.14 0.63
N ILE A 79 -2.78 -0.75 1.82
CA ILE A 79 -1.52 -1.11 2.47
C ILE A 79 -1.24 -2.55 2.09
N THR A 80 -0.32 -2.72 1.15
CA THR A 80 -0.03 -4.02 0.53
C THR A 80 0.73 -4.94 1.46
N GLU A 81 1.44 -4.38 2.45
CA GLU A 81 2.04 -5.16 3.52
C GLU A 81 2.31 -4.30 4.75
N THR A 82 1.95 -4.79 5.93
CA THR A 82 2.30 -4.16 7.20
C THR A 82 2.41 -5.21 8.31
N GLY A 83 2.90 -4.82 9.47
CA GLY A 83 2.96 -5.69 10.63
C GLY A 83 3.69 -5.11 11.82
N TYR A 84 3.51 -5.78 12.94
CA TYR A 84 4.26 -5.58 14.17
C TYR A 84 4.65 -6.96 14.73
N GLU A 85 5.92 -7.29 14.67
CA GLU A 85 6.46 -8.63 14.96
C GLU A 85 5.88 -9.22 16.26
N GLY A 86 5.16 -10.34 16.12
CA GLY A 86 4.51 -11.04 17.21
C GLY A 86 3.33 -10.30 17.86
N ILE A 87 2.99 -9.10 17.41
CA ILE A 87 1.90 -8.25 17.93
C ILE A 87 1.87 -8.25 19.46
N PRO A 88 2.94 -7.75 20.14
CA PRO A 88 3.04 -7.78 21.59
C PRO A 88 2.03 -6.87 22.30
N ASP A 89 1.44 -5.90 21.56
CA ASP A 89 0.35 -5.06 22.04
C ASP A 89 -0.98 -5.56 21.46
N SER A 90 -1.84 -6.13 22.31
CA SER A 90 -3.17 -6.62 21.92
C SER A 90 -4.10 -5.52 21.38
N LYS A 91 -3.80 -4.25 21.65
CA LYS A 91 -4.54 -3.08 21.15
C LYS A 91 -3.93 -2.47 19.90
N TRP A 92 -2.90 -3.06 19.34
CA TRP A 92 -2.23 -2.54 18.14
C TRP A 92 -3.20 -2.28 16.98
N TRP A 93 -4.14 -3.18 16.77
CA TRP A 93 -5.15 -3.08 15.71
C TRP A 93 -6.02 -1.83 15.85
N THR A 94 -6.56 -1.61 17.03
CA THR A 94 -7.53 -0.54 17.31
C THR A 94 -6.90 0.74 17.83
N GLY A 95 -5.73 0.66 18.43
CA GLY A 95 -5.05 1.80 19.04
C GLY A 95 -3.91 2.40 18.21
N THR A 96 -3.43 1.67 17.22
CA THR A 96 -2.32 2.14 16.37
C THR A 96 -2.70 2.13 14.89
N LEU A 97 -3.07 0.98 14.34
CA LEU A 97 -3.34 0.84 12.92
C LEU A 97 -4.63 1.54 12.49
N LEU A 98 -5.75 1.21 13.11
CA LEU A 98 -7.07 1.72 12.72
C LEU A 98 -7.14 3.26 12.71
N PRO A 99 -6.69 4.00 13.74
CA PRO A 99 -6.78 5.47 13.73
C PRO A 99 -5.99 6.14 12.59
N ALA A 100 -4.94 5.50 12.10
CA ALA A 100 -4.14 6.02 11.00
C ALA A 100 -4.82 5.80 9.65
N ILE A 101 -5.46 4.65 9.47
CA ILE A 101 -6.03 4.26 8.16
C ILE A 101 -7.46 4.75 7.93
N GLU A 102 -8.25 4.95 8.98
CA GLU A 102 -9.68 5.33 8.86
C GLU A 102 -9.93 6.65 8.13
N LYS A 103 -8.91 7.49 7.98
CA LYS A 103 -8.95 8.78 7.30
C LYS A 103 -8.89 8.67 5.76
N TYR A 104 -8.56 7.47 5.24
CA TYR A 104 -8.28 7.26 3.83
C TYR A 104 -9.16 6.14 3.25
N PRO A 105 -9.54 6.21 1.96
CA PRO A 105 -10.38 5.20 1.30
C PRO A 105 -9.58 3.94 0.93
N ILE A 106 -9.01 3.27 1.93
CA ILE A 106 -8.17 2.08 1.75
C ILE A 106 -9.05 0.87 1.45
N ALA A 107 -8.74 0.13 0.39
CA ALA A 107 -9.48 -1.05 0.01
C ALA A 107 -9.19 -2.26 0.91
N TYR A 108 -7.93 -2.44 1.30
CA TYR A 108 -7.51 -3.49 2.21
C TYR A 108 -6.18 -3.18 2.90
N VAL A 109 -5.93 -3.91 3.95
CA VAL A 109 -4.62 -3.97 4.63
C VAL A 109 -4.22 -5.44 4.71
N LEU A 110 -3.05 -5.78 4.20
CA LEU A 110 -2.45 -7.09 4.39
C LEU A 110 -1.48 -7.02 5.57
N VAL A 111 -1.71 -7.86 6.56
CA VAL A 111 -0.80 -7.95 7.71
C VAL A 111 0.01 -9.24 7.61
N TRP A 112 1.33 -9.11 7.60
CA TRP A 112 2.23 -10.23 7.40
C TRP A 112 2.67 -10.86 8.74
N ARG A 113 2.95 -10.11 9.77
CA ARG A 113 3.37 -10.59 11.10
C ARG A 113 3.27 -9.50 12.16
#